data_ea5d9ee1a4da3d482871e85ff9b42b21
#
_entry.id   ea5d9ee1a4da3d482871e85ff9b42b21
#
_cell.length_a   1.000
_cell.length_b   1.000
_cell.length_c   1.000
_cell.angle_alpha   90.00
_cell.angle_beta   90.00
_cell.angle_gamma   90.00
#
_symmetry.space_group_name_H-M   'P 1'
#
loop_
_entity.id
_entity.type
_entity.pdbx_description
1 polymer ?
#
loop_
_entity_poly.entity_id
_entity_poly.type
_entity_poly.pdbx_seq_one_letter_code
_entity_poly.pdbx_strand_id
1 'polypeptide(L)'
;DELYELNAPFEGDGNSIFRSINRLAGIIWGDKTKAIAIDYWVKNRNEKTYLFNPSNVNQEPKIIYDRNYQDRYSDPGSFLTERNIYNKNVLKIESNSLILIGDGYSKKGQFPFIDKLSLNDFSSNRIYKSSYTDKLEDILDFDIKKNQLLVRIESKSDYPNYYFKSLNGRRINKITDFKNPFDNLNLVDK
;
A
#
# COMPACT_ATOMS: atom_id res chain seq x y z
N ASP A 1 -20.50 -5.80 9.31
CA ASP A 1 -20.38 -7.13 8.70
C ASP A 1 -19.49 -8.04 9.54
N GLU A 2 -19.59 -9.35 9.31
CA GLU A 2 -18.77 -10.35 10.01
C GLU A 2 -18.02 -11.21 9.01
N LEU A 3 -16.79 -11.61 9.38
CA LEU A 3 -15.97 -12.57 8.66
C LEU A 3 -16.00 -13.90 9.42
N TYR A 4 -16.35 -14.96 8.70
CA TYR A 4 -16.40 -16.31 9.25
C TYR A 4 -15.32 -17.20 8.66
N GLU A 5 -14.75 -18.05 9.48
CA GLU A 5 -13.88 -19.14 9.08
C GLU A 5 -14.65 -20.46 9.18
N LEU A 6 -14.58 -21.27 8.14
CA LEU A 6 -15.11 -22.61 8.11
C LEU A 6 -13.99 -23.59 7.78
N ASN A 7 -13.69 -24.47 8.72
CA ASN A 7 -12.64 -25.47 8.55
C ASN A 7 -13.09 -26.63 7.64
N ALA A 8 -12.15 -27.27 6.95
CA ALA A 8 -12.44 -28.49 6.20
C ALA A 8 -12.96 -29.58 7.17
N PRO A 9 -13.96 -30.40 6.77
CA PRO A 9 -14.53 -30.55 5.43
C PRO A 9 -15.60 -29.54 5.03
N PHE A 10 -15.65 -28.36 5.63
CA PHE A 10 -16.59 -27.26 5.33
C PHE A 10 -18.03 -27.57 5.70
N GLU A 11 -18.24 -28.30 6.77
CA GLU A 11 -19.54 -28.66 7.34
C GLU A 11 -19.82 -27.88 8.62
N GLY A 12 -21.11 -27.67 8.92
CA GLY A 12 -21.55 -26.93 10.12
C GLY A 12 -21.50 -25.41 9.96
N ASP A 13 -21.60 -24.73 11.09
CA ASP A 13 -21.54 -23.26 11.17
C ASP A 13 -20.10 -22.76 11.24
N GLY A 14 -19.81 -21.66 10.52
CA GLY A 14 -18.50 -21.03 10.58
C GLY A 14 -18.28 -20.31 11.91
N ASN A 15 -17.02 -20.16 12.29
CA ASN A 15 -16.62 -19.36 13.45
C ASN A 15 -16.42 -17.90 13.05
N SER A 16 -17.08 -16.95 13.73
CA SER A 16 -16.82 -15.52 13.51
C SER A 16 -15.41 -15.18 14.00
N ILE A 17 -14.57 -14.71 13.11
CA ILE A 17 -13.17 -14.36 13.41
C ILE A 17 -12.88 -12.85 13.38
N PHE A 18 -13.79 -12.05 12.82
CA PHE A 18 -13.69 -10.60 12.80
C PHE A 18 -15.06 -9.96 12.56
N ARG A 19 -15.31 -8.81 13.21
CA ARG A 19 -16.50 -7.99 12.99
C ARG A 19 -16.09 -6.55 12.68
N SER A 20 -16.59 -6.01 11.56
CA SER A 20 -16.40 -4.61 11.17
C SER A 20 -17.51 -3.72 11.69
N ILE A 21 -17.21 -2.42 11.86
CA ILE A 21 -18.21 -1.40 12.21
C ILE A 21 -19.02 -1.03 10.96
N ASN A 22 -18.36 -0.81 9.85
CA ASN A 22 -18.93 -0.49 8.54
C ASN A 22 -19.06 -1.74 7.66
N ARG A 23 -19.28 -1.56 6.36
CA ARG A 23 -19.28 -2.66 5.39
C ARG A 23 -17.86 -3.13 5.10
N LEU A 24 -17.63 -4.41 5.29
CA LEU A 24 -16.33 -5.03 5.00
C LEU A 24 -16.02 -4.93 3.50
N ALA A 25 -14.90 -4.27 3.18
CA ALA A 25 -14.42 -4.07 1.81
C ALA A 25 -13.41 -5.14 1.40
N GLY A 26 -12.55 -5.57 2.34
CA GLY A 26 -11.54 -6.55 2.05
C GLY A 26 -10.68 -6.94 3.24
N ILE A 27 -9.97 -8.06 3.05
CA ILE A 27 -9.02 -8.60 4.01
C ILE A 27 -7.68 -8.77 3.29
N ILE A 28 -6.59 -8.35 3.95
CA ILE A 28 -5.22 -8.64 3.54
C ILE A 28 -4.63 -9.54 4.62
N TRP A 29 -4.48 -10.81 4.28
CA TRP A 29 -3.91 -11.80 5.18
C TRP A 29 -2.42 -11.56 5.37
N GLY A 30 -1.92 -11.78 6.56
CA GLY A 30 -0.49 -11.74 6.87
C GLY A 30 0.02 -13.09 7.34
N ASP A 31 0.26 -13.22 8.63
CA ASP A 31 0.62 -14.48 9.29
C ASP A 31 -0.56 -15.02 10.12
N LYS A 32 -0.30 -16.07 10.92
CA LYS A 32 -1.32 -16.69 11.80
C LYS A 32 -1.95 -15.73 12.81
N THR A 33 -1.26 -14.64 13.13
CA THR A 33 -1.63 -13.71 14.21
C THR A 33 -1.96 -12.31 13.74
N LYS A 34 -1.78 -12.02 12.44
CA LYS A 34 -1.92 -10.68 11.89
C LYS A 34 -2.61 -10.71 10.54
N ALA A 35 -3.70 -9.98 10.45
CA ALA A 35 -4.38 -9.65 9.19
C ALA A 35 -4.90 -8.21 9.27
N ILE A 36 -5.03 -7.58 8.12
CA ILE A 36 -5.65 -6.27 7.96
C ILE A 36 -7.05 -6.46 7.42
N ALA A 37 -8.05 -5.84 8.07
CA ALA A 37 -9.39 -5.69 7.54
C ALA A 37 -9.63 -4.22 7.20
N ILE A 38 -10.34 -3.99 6.10
CA ILE A 38 -10.72 -2.65 5.66
C ILE A 38 -12.24 -2.64 5.51
N ASP A 39 -12.88 -1.67 6.14
CA ASP A 39 -14.31 -1.42 5.99
C ASP A 39 -14.54 0.02 5.51
N TYR A 40 -15.72 0.28 4.94
CA TYR A 40 -16.11 1.63 4.59
C TYR A 40 -17.62 1.85 4.67
N TRP A 41 -17.99 3.13 4.83
CA TRP A 41 -19.38 3.57 4.79
C TRP A 41 -19.58 4.72 3.81
N VAL A 42 -20.38 4.48 2.77
CA VAL A 42 -20.54 5.42 1.65
C VAL A 42 -21.14 6.76 2.06
N LYS A 43 -22.12 6.76 2.99
CA LYS A 43 -22.86 7.99 3.35
C LYS A 43 -21.97 9.08 3.95
N ASN A 44 -21.03 8.72 4.81
CA ASN A 44 -20.10 9.66 5.44
C ASN A 44 -18.66 9.54 4.92
N ARG A 45 -18.45 8.66 3.93
CA ARG A 45 -17.14 8.39 3.31
C ARG A 45 -16.06 7.93 4.28
N ASN A 46 -16.49 7.37 5.41
CA ASN A 46 -15.59 6.83 6.40
C ASN A 46 -15.02 5.49 5.96
N GLU A 47 -13.73 5.33 6.18
CA GLU A 47 -12.98 4.09 6.01
C GLU A 47 -12.22 3.81 7.30
N LYS A 48 -12.27 2.58 7.75
CA LYS A 48 -11.46 2.10 8.87
C LYS A 48 -10.59 0.95 8.43
N THR A 49 -9.35 0.99 8.87
CA THR A 49 -8.37 -0.09 8.70
C THR A 49 -8.08 -0.70 10.06
N TYR A 50 -8.24 -1.99 10.17
CA TYR A 50 -8.07 -2.74 11.42
C TYR A 50 -6.89 -3.71 11.30
N LEU A 51 -6.12 -3.82 12.37
CA LEU A 51 -5.27 -4.98 12.62
C LEU A 51 -6.03 -5.95 13.53
N PHE A 52 -6.18 -7.20 13.12
CA PHE A 52 -6.81 -8.24 13.93
C PHE A 52 -5.97 -9.53 13.95
N ASN A 53 -6.24 -10.36 14.95
CA ASN A 53 -5.56 -11.65 15.11
C ASN A 53 -6.52 -12.79 14.71
N PRO A 54 -6.34 -13.42 13.54
CA PRO A 54 -7.23 -14.49 13.09
C PRO A 54 -7.24 -15.71 14.03
N SER A 55 -6.14 -15.97 14.73
CA SER A 55 -6.02 -17.11 15.63
C SER A 55 -6.50 -16.84 17.06
N ASN A 56 -6.87 -15.59 17.38
CA ASN A 56 -7.36 -15.23 18.71
C ASN A 56 -8.54 -14.25 18.61
N VAL A 57 -9.72 -14.79 18.45
CA VAL A 57 -10.98 -14.03 18.28
C VAL A 57 -11.38 -13.22 19.52
N ASN A 58 -10.80 -13.54 20.69
CA ASN A 58 -11.02 -12.78 21.93
C ASN A 58 -10.15 -11.52 22.03
N GLN A 59 -9.16 -11.38 21.14
CA GLN A 59 -8.34 -10.18 21.06
C GLN A 59 -9.09 -9.12 20.26
N GLU A 60 -9.42 -7.99 20.89
CA GLU A 60 -10.08 -6.88 20.21
C GLU A 60 -9.26 -6.37 19.02
N PRO A 61 -9.87 -6.24 17.82
CA PRO A 61 -9.25 -5.61 16.68
C PRO A 61 -8.83 -4.18 16.97
N LYS A 62 -7.67 -3.77 16.52
CA LYS A 62 -7.14 -2.42 16.71
C LYS A 62 -7.33 -1.59 15.44
N ILE A 63 -7.97 -0.43 15.56
CA ILE A 63 -8.08 0.52 14.45
C ILE A 63 -6.73 1.21 14.26
N ILE A 64 -6.14 1.04 13.06
CA ILE A 64 -4.91 1.70 12.65
C ILE A 64 -5.23 3.05 12.01
N TYR A 65 -6.21 3.06 11.12
CA TYR A 65 -6.67 4.27 10.43
C TYR A 65 -8.19 4.39 10.53
N ASP A 66 -8.65 5.63 10.76
CA ASP A 66 -10.05 6.03 10.73
C ASP A 66 -10.11 7.36 9.97
N ARG A 67 -10.53 7.33 8.70
CA ARG A 67 -10.38 8.47 7.79
C ARG A 67 -11.54 8.62 6.82
N ASN A 68 -11.59 9.77 6.16
CA ASN A 68 -12.40 9.93 4.96
C ASN A 68 -11.62 9.37 3.76
N TYR A 69 -12.10 8.31 3.10
CA TYR A 69 -11.42 7.68 1.97
C TYR A 69 -11.30 8.58 0.73
N GLN A 70 -12.04 9.68 0.64
CA GLN A 70 -11.89 10.66 -0.44
C GLN A 70 -10.83 11.72 -0.16
N ASP A 71 -10.33 11.81 1.07
CA ASP A 71 -9.22 12.71 1.39
C ASP A 71 -7.89 12.09 0.94
N ARG A 72 -7.47 12.47 -0.27
CA ARG A 72 -6.22 12.00 -0.87
C ARG A 72 -4.98 12.57 -0.20
N TYR A 73 -5.11 13.68 0.54
CA TYR A 73 -3.97 14.30 1.22
C TYR A 73 -3.56 13.55 2.50
N SER A 74 -4.52 12.90 3.15
CA SER A 74 -4.27 12.07 4.34
C SER A 74 -4.16 10.58 4.03
N ASP A 75 -4.07 10.20 2.74
CA ASP A 75 -3.97 8.80 2.34
C ASP A 75 -2.67 8.18 2.85
N PRO A 76 -2.73 7.13 3.70
CA PRO A 76 -1.55 6.46 4.21
C PRO A 76 -0.85 5.57 3.16
N GLY A 77 -1.49 5.34 2.01
CA GLY A 77 -1.02 4.45 0.98
C GLY A 77 -1.50 3.00 1.15
N SER A 78 -0.99 2.14 0.28
CA SER A 78 -1.32 0.72 0.22
C SER A 78 -0.26 -0.12 0.94
N PHE A 79 -0.70 -1.16 1.65
CA PHE A 79 0.20 -2.10 2.29
C PHE A 79 1.01 -2.89 1.27
N LEU A 80 2.31 -2.96 1.46
CA LEU A 80 3.19 -3.81 0.66
C LEU A 80 2.88 -5.28 0.95
N THR A 81 2.70 -6.06 -0.11
CA THR A 81 2.43 -7.49 -0.04
C THR A 81 3.54 -8.28 -0.71
N GLU A 82 3.66 -9.55 -0.35
CA GLU A 82 4.53 -10.50 -1.02
C GLU A 82 3.79 -11.80 -1.32
N ARG A 83 4.30 -12.59 -2.24
CA ARG A 83 3.73 -13.91 -2.55
C ARG A 83 4.25 -14.96 -1.58
N ASN A 84 3.32 -15.68 -0.95
CA ASN A 84 3.65 -16.82 -0.11
C ASN A 84 3.89 -18.08 -0.96
N ILE A 85 4.22 -19.20 -0.29
CA ILE A 85 4.48 -20.51 -0.92
C ILE A 85 3.30 -21.06 -1.74
N TYR A 86 2.08 -20.56 -1.49
CA TYR A 86 0.84 -20.93 -2.22
C TYR A 86 0.51 -19.94 -3.33
N ASN A 87 1.47 -19.05 -3.68
CA ASN A 87 1.30 -18.01 -4.69
C ASN A 87 0.14 -17.02 -4.38
N LYS A 88 -0.15 -16.79 -3.10
CA LYS A 88 -1.14 -15.81 -2.63
C LYS A 88 -0.43 -14.56 -2.12
N ASN A 89 -1.01 -13.39 -2.40
CA ASN A 89 -0.51 -12.15 -1.84
C ASN A 89 -0.87 -12.09 -0.35
N VAL A 90 0.15 -11.87 0.48
CA VAL A 90 0.02 -11.68 1.93
C VAL A 90 0.78 -10.43 2.34
N LEU A 91 0.43 -9.86 3.50
CA LEU A 91 1.16 -8.73 4.07
C LEU A 91 2.64 -9.06 4.21
N LYS A 92 3.48 -8.16 3.75
CA LYS A 92 4.91 -8.24 4.01
C LYS A 92 5.19 -7.67 5.39
N ILE A 93 5.43 -8.56 6.35
CA ILE A 93 5.69 -8.20 7.74
C ILE A 93 7.19 -8.33 8.00
N GLU A 94 7.84 -7.23 8.37
CA GLU A 94 9.28 -7.18 8.64
C GLU A 94 9.53 -6.51 10.00
N SER A 95 10.20 -7.23 10.91
CA SER A 95 10.52 -6.72 12.26
C SER A 95 9.32 -6.08 12.97
N ASN A 96 8.17 -6.78 12.97
CA ASN A 96 6.89 -6.32 13.54
C ASN A 96 6.44 -4.95 12.99
N SER A 97 6.67 -4.73 11.70
CA SER A 97 6.26 -3.52 11.00
C SER A 97 5.68 -3.86 9.64
N LEU A 98 4.82 -2.98 9.13
CA LEU A 98 4.30 -3.01 7.77
C LEU A 98 4.90 -1.86 6.96
N ILE A 99 4.97 -2.05 5.65
CA ILE A 99 5.39 -1.00 4.71
C ILE A 99 4.16 -0.54 3.95
N LEU A 100 4.02 0.78 3.84
CA LEU A 100 2.99 1.41 3.03
C LEU A 100 3.65 2.22 1.92
N ILE A 101 3.08 2.13 0.72
CA ILE A 101 3.47 2.92 -0.44
C ILE A 101 2.29 3.83 -0.78
N GLY A 102 2.52 5.13 -0.74
CA GLY A 102 1.48 6.13 -0.97
C GLY A 102 1.82 7.12 -2.08
N ASP A 103 0.78 7.64 -2.71
CA ASP A 103 0.88 8.61 -3.83
C ASP A 103 1.39 9.98 -3.40
N GLY A 104 1.16 10.37 -2.15
CA GLY A 104 1.68 11.61 -1.59
C GLY A 104 1.11 12.87 -2.19
N TYR A 105 -0.20 12.90 -2.45
CA TYR A 105 -0.87 14.10 -2.94
C TYR A 105 -0.74 15.27 -1.97
N SER A 106 -0.51 16.46 -2.51
CA SER A 106 -0.44 17.70 -1.77
C SER A 106 -0.83 18.89 -2.65
N LYS A 107 -1.01 20.08 -2.05
CA LYS A 107 -1.24 21.33 -2.81
C LYS A 107 -0.08 21.70 -3.74
N LYS A 108 1.12 21.15 -3.51
CA LYS A 108 2.33 21.43 -4.30
C LYS A 108 2.59 20.39 -5.39
N GLY A 109 1.79 19.33 -5.48
CA GLY A 109 1.96 18.23 -6.41
C GLY A 109 1.89 16.87 -5.73
N GLN A 110 2.30 15.85 -6.46
CA GLN A 110 2.31 14.46 -6.03
C GLN A 110 3.76 14.05 -5.71
N PHE A 111 3.98 13.60 -4.47
CA PHE A 111 5.29 13.20 -3.95
C PHE A 111 5.19 11.81 -3.33
N PRO A 112 5.21 10.74 -4.12
CA PRO A 112 5.10 9.38 -3.64
C PRO A 112 6.08 9.09 -2.51
N PHE A 113 5.64 8.24 -1.59
CA PHE A 113 6.39 7.97 -0.38
C PHE A 113 6.31 6.51 0.05
N ILE A 114 7.21 6.15 0.94
CA ILE A 114 7.19 4.88 1.67
C ILE A 114 7.22 5.18 3.15
N ASP A 115 6.24 4.64 3.86
CA ASP A 115 6.17 4.68 5.32
C ASP A 115 6.37 3.28 5.91
N LYS A 116 7.10 3.22 7.02
CA LYS A 116 7.20 2.04 7.87
C LYS A 116 6.30 2.23 9.08
N LEU A 117 5.26 1.41 9.18
CA LEU A 117 4.28 1.40 10.26
C LEU A 117 4.67 0.35 11.31
N SER A 118 4.95 0.78 12.53
CA SER A 118 5.18 -0.12 13.66
C SER A 118 3.88 -0.76 14.12
N LEU A 119 3.87 -2.08 14.33
CA LEU A 119 2.70 -2.80 14.87
C LEU A 119 2.67 -2.81 16.41
N ASN A 120 3.66 -2.21 17.08
CA ASN A 120 3.67 -2.08 18.53
C ASN A 120 2.79 -0.93 19.02
N ASP A 121 2.93 0.23 18.37
CA ASP A 121 2.34 1.51 18.80
C ASP A 121 1.63 2.28 17.67
N PHE A 122 1.61 1.69 16.46
CA PHE A 122 1.06 2.27 15.23
C PHE A 122 1.71 3.60 14.82
N SER A 123 2.90 3.87 15.30
CA SER A 123 3.70 4.99 14.82
C SER A 123 4.17 4.74 13.38
N SER A 124 4.11 5.78 12.55
CA SER A 124 4.55 5.74 11.17
C SER A 124 5.82 6.56 11.00
N ASN A 125 6.83 5.98 10.35
CA ASN A 125 8.08 6.65 10.01
C ASN A 125 8.28 6.67 8.51
N ARG A 126 8.38 7.87 7.92
CA ARG A 126 8.64 8.04 6.50
C ARG A 126 10.09 7.73 6.17
N ILE A 127 10.31 6.63 5.43
CA ILE A 127 11.65 6.18 5.04
C ILE A 127 12.04 6.62 3.64
N TYR A 128 11.06 7.02 2.80
CA TYR A 128 11.29 7.58 1.48
C TYR A 128 10.19 8.59 1.14
N LYS A 129 10.57 9.65 0.39
CA LYS A 129 9.64 10.57 -0.26
C LYS A 129 10.27 11.09 -1.55
N SER A 130 9.53 11.06 -2.64
CA SER A 130 9.95 11.69 -3.89
C SER A 130 10.16 13.20 -3.70
N SER A 131 11.20 13.72 -4.34
CA SER A 131 11.54 15.16 -4.32
C SER A 131 11.43 15.80 -5.71
N TYR A 132 10.97 15.07 -6.72
CA TYR A 132 10.82 15.63 -8.05
C TYR A 132 9.70 16.68 -8.10
N THR A 133 9.98 17.81 -8.73
CA THR A 133 9.02 18.90 -8.95
C THR A 133 8.66 19.08 -10.41
N ASP A 134 9.47 18.50 -11.30
CA ASP A 134 9.37 18.56 -12.76
C ASP A 134 9.01 17.21 -13.40
N LYS A 135 9.00 16.16 -12.60
CA LYS A 135 8.75 14.77 -13.02
C LYS A 135 7.74 14.10 -12.08
N LEU A 136 6.99 13.17 -12.63
CA LEU A 136 6.19 12.24 -11.84
C LEU A 136 7.01 10.97 -11.61
N GLU A 137 7.07 10.54 -10.37
CA GLU A 137 7.63 9.26 -9.96
C GLU A 137 6.50 8.43 -9.35
N ASP A 138 6.31 7.20 -9.84
CA ASP A 138 5.44 6.22 -9.23
C ASP A 138 6.30 5.12 -8.60
N ILE A 139 6.05 4.78 -7.35
CA ILE A 139 6.73 3.68 -6.67
C ILE A 139 5.89 2.43 -6.89
N LEU A 140 6.44 1.46 -7.60
CA LEU A 140 5.74 0.23 -7.99
C LEU A 140 6.02 -0.91 -7.01
N ASP A 141 7.23 -0.95 -6.45
CA ASP A 141 7.65 -1.98 -5.50
C ASP A 141 8.83 -1.50 -4.65
N PHE A 142 9.03 -2.15 -3.51
CA PHE A 142 10.14 -1.92 -2.60
C PHE A 142 10.76 -3.22 -2.11
N ASP A 143 11.97 -3.51 -2.55
CA ASP A 143 12.80 -4.58 -2.00
C ASP A 143 13.47 -4.10 -0.70
N ILE A 144 12.89 -4.50 0.43
CA ILE A 144 13.36 -4.10 1.76
C ILE A 144 14.80 -4.57 1.98
N LYS A 145 15.14 -5.80 1.55
CA LYS A 145 16.45 -6.40 1.80
C LYS A 145 17.57 -5.69 1.04
N LYS A 146 17.29 -5.24 -0.18
CA LYS A 146 18.23 -4.49 -1.01
C LYS A 146 18.17 -2.98 -0.79
N ASN A 147 17.18 -2.48 -0.02
CA ASN A 147 16.87 -1.05 0.07
C ASN A 147 16.72 -0.41 -1.31
N GLN A 148 15.98 -1.07 -2.19
CA GLN A 148 15.85 -0.71 -3.59
C GLN A 148 14.38 -0.58 -3.99
N LEU A 149 14.07 0.50 -4.68
CA LEU A 149 12.75 0.79 -5.25
C LEU A 149 12.73 0.37 -6.71
N LEU A 150 11.61 -0.16 -7.16
CA LEU A 150 11.22 -0.16 -8.57
C LEU A 150 10.30 1.04 -8.79
N VAL A 151 10.72 1.96 -9.64
CA VAL A 151 9.95 3.19 -9.91
C VAL A 151 9.73 3.37 -11.40
N ARG A 152 8.60 4.00 -11.75
CA ARG A 152 8.33 4.56 -13.07
C ARG A 152 8.52 6.07 -12.97
N ILE A 153 9.27 6.66 -13.89
CA ILE A 153 9.48 8.11 -13.95
C ILE A 153 9.08 8.61 -15.34
N GLU A 154 8.32 9.70 -15.34
CA GLU A 154 7.86 10.39 -16.54
C GLU A 154 7.84 11.91 -16.33
N SER A 155 7.89 12.67 -17.43
CA SER A 155 7.72 14.12 -17.44
C SER A 155 7.01 14.56 -18.71
N LYS A 156 6.86 15.87 -18.91
CA LYS A 156 6.33 16.41 -20.17
C LYS A 156 7.20 16.06 -21.38
N SER A 157 8.53 15.96 -21.16
CA SER A 157 9.53 15.68 -22.20
C SER A 157 10.05 14.25 -22.18
N ASP A 158 9.96 13.56 -21.05
CA ASP A 158 10.48 12.21 -20.89
C ASP A 158 9.35 11.19 -20.91
N TYR A 159 9.37 10.28 -21.88
CA TYR A 159 8.41 9.18 -21.95
C TYR A 159 8.59 8.23 -20.76
N PRO A 160 7.52 7.65 -20.21
CA PRO A 160 7.58 6.79 -19.03
C PRO A 160 8.59 5.66 -19.18
N ASN A 161 9.55 5.59 -18.26
CA ASN A 161 10.52 4.52 -18.19
C ASN A 161 10.67 4.00 -16.75
N TYR A 162 11.17 2.78 -16.61
CA TYR A 162 11.33 2.10 -15.34
C TYR A 162 12.78 2.14 -14.88
N TYR A 163 12.95 2.23 -13.56
CA TYR A 163 14.26 2.38 -12.94
C TYR A 163 14.33 1.60 -11.64
N PHE A 164 15.51 1.06 -11.35
CA PHE A 164 15.87 0.72 -9.99
C PHE A 164 16.52 1.93 -9.31
N LYS A 165 15.99 2.30 -8.15
CA LYS A 165 16.46 3.44 -7.38
C LYS A 165 16.79 3.01 -5.95
N SER A 166 17.95 3.43 -5.41
CA SER A 166 18.26 3.18 -4.00
C SER A 166 17.36 4.00 -3.09
N LEU A 167 17.01 3.48 -1.90
CA LEU A 167 16.14 4.14 -0.93
C LEU A 167 16.64 5.56 -0.57
N ASN A 168 17.96 5.78 -0.51
CA ASN A 168 18.57 7.10 -0.27
C ASN A 168 18.62 8.01 -1.51
N GLY A 169 18.08 7.56 -2.65
CA GLY A 169 18.04 8.31 -3.90
C GLY A 169 19.36 8.50 -4.65
N ARG A 170 20.47 8.03 -4.09
CA ARG A 170 21.83 8.31 -4.67
C ARG A 170 22.17 7.49 -5.90
N ARG A 171 21.53 6.34 -6.08
CA ARG A 171 21.77 5.47 -7.24
C ARG A 171 20.45 5.27 -7.96
N ILE A 172 20.45 5.51 -9.26
CA ILE A 172 19.33 5.27 -10.16
C ILE A 172 19.84 4.57 -11.41
N ASN A 173 19.30 3.41 -11.72
CA ASN A 173 19.65 2.62 -12.89
C ASN A 173 18.40 2.46 -13.77
N LYS A 174 18.46 2.98 -14.99
CA LYS A 174 17.40 2.81 -16.00
C LYS A 174 17.32 1.34 -16.40
N ILE A 175 16.09 0.77 -16.41
CA ILE A 175 15.83 -0.63 -16.78
C ILE A 175 15.29 -0.71 -18.21
N THR A 176 14.45 0.26 -18.60
CA THR A 176 13.82 0.30 -19.93
C THR A 176 14.22 1.55 -20.68
N ASP A 177 14.16 1.49 -22.02
CA ASP A 177 14.42 2.63 -22.89
C ASP A 177 13.27 2.78 -23.91
N PHE A 178 12.06 2.92 -23.38
CA PHE A 178 10.89 3.18 -24.22
C PHE A 178 10.98 4.56 -24.83
N LYS A 179 10.76 4.62 -26.14
CA LYS A 179 10.72 5.88 -26.88
C LYS A 179 9.29 6.38 -26.97
N ASN A 180 9.14 7.70 -26.99
CA ASN A 180 7.84 8.29 -27.22
C ASN A 180 7.39 7.94 -28.67
N PRO A 181 6.27 7.23 -28.87
CA PRO A 181 5.79 6.90 -30.21
C PRO A 181 5.32 8.15 -31.01
N PHE A 182 5.20 9.28 -30.34
CA PHE A 182 4.72 10.54 -30.90
C PHE A 182 5.83 11.59 -31.09
N ASP A 183 7.12 11.20 -30.98
CA ASP A 183 8.26 12.12 -31.14
C ASP A 183 8.26 12.89 -32.49
N ASN A 184 7.59 12.32 -33.51
CA ASN A 184 7.46 12.94 -34.82
C ASN A 184 6.27 13.91 -34.93
N LEU A 185 5.48 14.06 -33.88
CA LEU A 185 4.34 14.97 -33.85
C LEU A 185 4.74 16.28 -33.16
N ASN A 186 4.51 17.40 -33.84
CA ASN A 186 4.61 18.72 -33.20
C ASN A 186 3.45 18.89 -32.22
N LEU A 187 3.67 18.53 -30.97
CA LEU A 187 2.69 18.76 -29.90
C LEU A 187 2.73 20.22 -29.49
N VAL A 188 1.56 20.85 -29.44
CA VAL A 188 1.42 22.24 -28.98
C VAL A 188 1.56 22.25 -27.45
N ASP A 189 2.44 23.10 -26.94
CA ASP A 189 2.50 23.41 -25.51
C ASP A 189 1.18 24.02 -25.04
N LYS A 190 0.60 23.47 -23.96
CA LYS A 190 -0.60 24.01 -23.32
C LYS A 190 -0.24 25.04 -22.26
#